data_be5c743c3161584cd2bcdd2a261eb076
#
_entry.id   be5c743c3161584cd2bcdd2a261eb076
#
_cell.length_a   1.000
_cell.length_b   1.000
_cell.length_c   1.000
_cell.angle_alpha   90.00
_cell.angle_beta   90.00
_cell.angle_gamma   90.00
#
_symmetry.space_group_name_H-M   'P 1'
#
loop_
_entity.id
_entity.type
_entity.pdbx_description
1 polymer ?
#
loop_
_entity_poly.entity_id
_entity_poly.type
_entity_poly.pdbx_seq_one_letter_code
_entity_poly.pdbx_strand_id
1 'polypeptide(L)'
;MNNTKKIIALAAAAALTLSLAACSGNNSSSTADNSSSDASSTVIRVGASPSPHAEILEFAKVQLAAKGYELEIVEFTDYVMPNVALYEGDLDANFFQHTPYLDNYNEQNGTDLVSACKVHFEPMGLYSETLTSVSDVAEGSKVGVPNDPTNEARALNLLEAQGLIKLREGAGLNATPLDIEENPLNLEFVELEAAQLPRNLSEFAIAAINGNYAIEAGILDKVIVNEAADSESAQEYANILAVQSGELETDKTKALAEALTSDETREFINTQYEDQFIPVF
;
A
#
# COMPACT_ATOMS: atom_id res chain seq x y z
N MET A 1 -38.59 44.26 23.63
CA MET A 1 -38.77 45.30 22.58
C MET A 1 -38.42 44.59 21.28
N ASN A 2 -39.43 44.02 20.59
CA ASN A 2 -40.13 44.56 19.42
C ASN A 2 -39.20 44.72 18.21
N ASN A 3 -39.40 44.20 17.01
CA ASN A 3 -40.58 43.80 16.23
C ASN A 3 -40.05 43.03 14.99
N THR A 4 -40.57 41.86 14.64
CA THR A 4 -41.63 41.53 13.65
C THR A 4 -41.71 42.42 12.39
N LYS A 5 -41.69 41.75 11.21
CA LYS A 5 -42.66 41.81 10.09
C LYS A 5 -42.04 41.08 8.88
N LYS A 6 -42.54 39.90 8.47
CA LYS A 6 -43.75 39.59 7.66
C LYS A 6 -43.58 39.92 6.16
N ILE A 7 -43.54 38.83 5.37
CA ILE A 7 -44.39 38.39 4.23
C ILE A 7 -44.38 39.28 2.98
N ILE A 8 -44.16 38.64 1.78
CA ILE A 8 -45.20 38.49 0.72
C ILE A 8 -44.68 37.50 -0.35
N ALA A 9 -45.50 36.49 -0.61
CA ALA A 9 -45.48 35.59 -1.77
C ALA A 9 -46.18 36.25 -2.94
N LEU A 10 -45.72 35.99 -4.17
CA LEU A 10 -46.61 36.08 -5.34
C LEU A 10 -46.24 35.03 -6.38
N ALA A 11 -47.23 34.17 -6.66
CA ALA A 11 -47.29 33.22 -7.75
C ALA A 11 -47.78 33.88 -9.02
N ALA A 12 -47.25 33.48 -10.17
CA ALA A 12 -47.96 33.65 -11.44
C ALA A 12 -47.64 32.48 -12.37
N ALA A 13 -48.69 31.71 -12.66
CA ALA A 13 -48.80 30.71 -13.68
C ALA A 13 -49.36 31.30 -14.97
N ALA A 14 -49.02 30.77 -16.12
CA ALA A 14 -49.76 30.63 -17.38
C ALA A 14 -48.79 30.33 -18.50
N ALA A 15 -48.94 29.44 -19.36
CA ALA A 15 -49.87 28.56 -20.01
C ALA A 15 -49.37 28.31 -21.44
N LEU A 16 -49.39 27.02 -21.79
CA LEU A 16 -49.60 26.37 -23.10
C LEU A 16 -49.39 27.13 -24.43
N THR A 17 -48.62 26.49 -25.35
CA THR A 17 -49.15 26.20 -26.69
C THR A 17 -48.54 24.92 -27.28
N LEU A 18 -49.37 23.94 -27.59
CA LEU A 18 -49.11 22.80 -28.48
C LEU A 18 -49.00 23.32 -29.94
N SER A 19 -48.06 22.76 -30.69
CA SER A 19 -48.21 22.66 -32.12
C SER A 19 -47.73 21.28 -32.59
N LEU A 20 -48.71 20.40 -32.89
CA LEU A 20 -48.54 19.23 -33.73
C LEU A 20 -48.34 19.68 -35.16
N ALA A 21 -47.28 19.17 -35.82
CA ALA A 21 -47.23 19.05 -37.24
C ALA A 21 -46.77 17.63 -37.60
N ALA A 22 -47.71 16.81 -38.02
CA ALA A 22 -47.45 15.54 -38.66
C ALA A 22 -47.06 15.78 -40.12
N CYS A 23 -45.97 15.16 -40.57
CA CYS A 23 -45.80 14.80 -41.98
C CYS A 23 -45.14 13.41 -42.08
N SER A 24 -45.90 12.58 -42.75
CA SER A 24 -45.67 11.21 -43.18
C SER A 24 -44.48 11.12 -44.20
N GLY A 25 -43.77 9.99 -44.13
CA GLY A 25 -43.19 9.38 -45.36
C GLY A 25 -41.69 9.10 -45.28
N ASN A 26 -41.27 8.00 -45.04
CA ASN A 26 -40.65 6.97 -45.86
C ASN A 26 -39.66 6.10 -45.08
N ASN A 27 -39.92 4.85 -45.21
CA ASN A 27 -39.21 3.71 -44.66
C ASN A 27 -37.77 3.64 -45.20
N SER A 28 -36.78 3.66 -44.32
CA SER A 28 -35.47 3.03 -44.57
C SER A 28 -34.92 2.58 -43.21
N SER A 29 -35.07 1.30 -42.96
CA SER A 29 -34.44 0.56 -41.89
C SER A 29 -32.92 0.66 -42.03
N SER A 30 -32.31 1.51 -41.25
CA SER A 30 -30.93 1.37 -40.85
C SER A 30 -30.92 0.95 -39.38
N THR A 31 -30.72 -0.33 -39.19
CA THR A 31 -30.25 -0.87 -37.93
C THR A 31 -28.99 -0.12 -37.55
N ALA A 32 -29.13 0.90 -36.72
CA ALA A 32 -28.00 1.41 -35.97
C ALA A 32 -27.67 0.33 -34.92
N ASP A 33 -26.68 -0.50 -35.24
CA ASP A 33 -25.94 -1.24 -34.24
C ASP A 33 -25.42 -0.20 -33.22
N ASN A 34 -26.13 -0.11 -32.12
CA ASN A 34 -25.65 0.58 -30.95
C ASN A 34 -24.68 -0.40 -30.27
N SER A 35 -23.57 -0.67 -30.92
CA SER A 35 -22.38 -1.19 -30.24
C SER A 35 -21.89 -0.07 -29.37
N SER A 36 -22.43 0.01 -28.15
CA SER A 36 -21.67 0.56 -27.05
C SER A 36 -20.47 -0.37 -26.86
N SER A 37 -19.41 -0.15 -27.64
CA SER A 37 -18.09 -0.55 -27.23
C SER A 37 -17.87 0.16 -25.89
N ASP A 38 -17.89 -0.55 -24.78
CA ASP A 38 -17.18 -0.17 -23.59
C ASP A 38 -15.74 0.10 -24.06
N ALA A 39 -15.45 1.35 -24.36
CA ALA A 39 -14.08 1.79 -24.50
C ALA A 39 -13.49 1.64 -23.11
N SER A 40 -12.80 0.51 -22.88
CA SER A 40 -12.00 0.27 -21.68
C SER A 40 -11.22 1.56 -21.41
N SER A 41 -11.44 2.16 -20.23
CA SER A 41 -10.72 3.36 -19.85
C SER A 41 -9.22 3.12 -20.00
N THR A 42 -8.50 4.02 -20.67
CA THR A 42 -7.05 3.94 -20.80
C THR A 42 -6.32 4.41 -19.55
N VAL A 43 -7.04 4.97 -18.60
CA VAL A 43 -6.48 5.40 -17.30
C VAL A 43 -6.36 4.18 -16.37
N ILE A 44 -5.19 4.05 -15.74
CA ILE A 44 -4.92 3.09 -14.66
C ILE A 44 -4.67 3.90 -13.39
N ARG A 45 -5.51 3.71 -12.37
CA ARG A 45 -5.39 4.39 -11.07
C ARG A 45 -4.76 3.44 -10.06
N VAL A 46 -3.60 3.82 -9.52
CA VAL A 46 -2.84 2.98 -8.59
C VAL A 46 -2.61 3.70 -7.27
N GLY A 47 -3.03 3.06 -6.17
CA GLY A 47 -2.73 3.51 -4.81
C GLY A 47 -1.34 3.07 -4.39
N ALA A 48 -0.53 3.97 -3.81
CA ALA A 48 0.84 3.67 -3.43
C ALA A 48 1.30 4.45 -2.20
N SER A 49 2.29 3.94 -1.47
CA SER A 49 3.05 4.76 -0.52
C SER A 49 3.94 5.76 -1.29
N PRO A 50 4.24 6.95 -0.74
CA PRO A 50 5.00 7.97 -1.46
C PRO A 50 6.38 7.48 -1.93
N SER A 51 7.13 6.80 -1.07
CA SER A 51 8.44 6.22 -1.39
C SER A 51 8.55 4.80 -0.83
N PRO A 52 9.14 3.84 -1.54
CA PRO A 52 9.66 3.92 -2.92
C PRO A 52 8.57 3.70 -3.98
N HIS A 53 7.35 3.32 -3.59
CA HIS A 53 6.32 2.75 -4.46
C HIS A 53 5.84 3.74 -5.53
N ALA A 54 5.45 4.96 -5.14
CA ALA A 54 5.04 5.99 -6.10
C ALA A 54 6.20 6.41 -7.02
N GLU A 55 7.44 6.44 -6.52
CA GLU A 55 8.62 6.75 -7.34
C GLU A 55 8.87 5.68 -8.41
N ILE A 56 8.71 4.39 -8.06
CA ILE A 56 8.80 3.26 -9.02
C ILE A 56 7.68 3.35 -10.06
N LEU A 57 6.45 3.69 -9.64
CA LEU A 57 5.32 3.90 -10.54
C LEU A 57 5.54 5.10 -11.48
N GLU A 58 6.08 6.21 -10.99
CA GLU A 58 6.43 7.37 -11.85
C GLU A 58 7.46 7.00 -12.91
N PHE A 59 8.44 6.15 -12.56
CA PHE A 59 9.39 5.61 -13.53
C PHE A 59 8.68 4.74 -14.58
N ALA A 60 7.77 3.84 -14.16
CA ALA A 60 7.02 2.95 -15.03
C ALA A 60 6.03 3.68 -15.96
N LYS A 61 5.66 4.91 -15.64
CA LYS A 61 4.70 5.75 -16.37
C LYS A 61 5.02 5.89 -17.85
N VAL A 62 6.31 6.03 -18.19
CA VAL A 62 6.77 6.16 -19.58
C VAL A 62 6.50 4.89 -20.38
N GLN A 63 6.69 3.72 -19.77
CA GLN A 63 6.46 2.42 -20.39
C GLN A 63 4.96 2.18 -20.64
N LEU A 64 4.11 2.57 -19.69
CA LEU A 64 2.66 2.49 -19.81
C LEU A 64 2.12 3.43 -20.87
N ALA A 65 2.63 4.66 -20.94
CA ALA A 65 2.26 5.62 -21.98
C ALA A 65 2.58 5.10 -23.40
N ALA A 66 3.70 4.39 -23.57
CA ALA A 66 4.06 3.75 -24.85
C ALA A 66 3.07 2.65 -25.26
N LYS A 67 2.34 2.06 -24.29
CA LYS A 67 1.28 1.05 -24.51
C LYS A 67 -0.11 1.69 -24.63
N GLY A 68 -0.23 3.01 -24.55
CA GLY A 68 -1.48 3.75 -24.66
C GLY A 68 -2.26 3.90 -23.36
N TYR A 69 -1.62 3.64 -22.20
CA TYR A 69 -2.21 3.84 -20.89
C TYR A 69 -1.72 5.13 -20.24
N GLU A 70 -2.61 5.79 -19.51
CA GLU A 70 -2.30 6.91 -18.62
C GLU A 70 -2.29 6.39 -17.19
N LEU A 71 -1.18 6.60 -16.46
CA LEU A 71 -1.05 6.19 -15.06
C LEU A 71 -1.37 7.36 -14.14
N GLU A 72 -2.38 7.19 -13.29
CA GLU A 72 -2.76 8.09 -12.20
C GLU A 72 -2.33 7.46 -10.87
N ILE A 73 -1.44 8.13 -10.13
CA ILE A 73 -0.92 7.64 -8.85
C ILE A 73 -1.64 8.38 -7.73
N VAL A 74 -2.20 7.61 -6.78
CA VAL A 74 -2.86 8.13 -5.59
C VAL A 74 -2.03 7.74 -4.37
N GLU A 75 -1.42 8.73 -3.72
CA GLU A 75 -0.55 8.48 -2.57
C GLU A 75 -1.34 8.31 -1.27
N PHE A 76 -0.94 7.32 -0.48
CA PHE A 76 -1.46 7.02 0.85
C PHE A 76 -0.32 6.95 1.86
N THR A 77 -0.53 7.48 3.06
CA THR A 77 0.47 7.52 4.13
C THR A 77 0.21 6.48 5.23
N ASP A 78 -0.76 5.59 5.03
CA ASP A 78 -1.11 4.48 5.91
C ASP A 78 -1.29 3.19 5.11
N TYR A 79 -1.36 2.04 5.80
CA TYR A 79 -1.50 0.73 5.15
C TYR A 79 -2.94 0.22 5.03
N VAL A 80 -3.94 0.93 5.60
CA VAL A 80 -5.34 0.48 5.60
C VAL A 80 -6.08 0.95 4.36
N MET A 81 -6.00 2.25 4.09
CA MET A 81 -6.80 2.91 3.06
C MET A 81 -6.55 2.42 1.63
N PRO A 82 -5.31 2.04 1.21
CA PRO A 82 -5.10 1.56 -0.16
C PRO A 82 -5.90 0.28 -0.50
N ASN A 83 -6.05 -0.64 0.45
CA ASN A 83 -6.86 -1.85 0.24
C ASN A 83 -8.35 -1.56 0.27
N VAL A 84 -8.81 -0.64 1.13
CA VAL A 84 -10.21 -0.17 1.13
C VAL A 84 -10.56 0.44 -0.23
N ALA A 85 -9.77 1.39 -0.71
CA ALA A 85 -10.00 2.07 -1.99
C ALA A 85 -9.95 1.09 -3.19
N LEU A 86 -9.07 0.09 -3.15
CA LEU A 86 -9.01 -0.94 -4.18
C LEU A 86 -10.26 -1.83 -4.16
N TYR A 87 -10.69 -2.28 -2.98
CA TYR A 87 -11.87 -3.14 -2.85
C TYR A 87 -13.17 -2.41 -3.22
N GLU A 88 -13.28 -1.11 -2.91
CA GLU A 88 -14.42 -0.28 -3.29
C GLU A 88 -14.45 0.10 -4.78
N GLY A 89 -13.36 -0.15 -5.51
CA GLY A 89 -13.25 0.13 -6.95
C GLY A 89 -12.83 1.57 -7.28
N ASP A 90 -12.33 2.31 -6.30
CA ASP A 90 -11.77 3.66 -6.50
C ASP A 90 -10.38 3.61 -7.14
N LEU A 91 -9.72 2.45 -7.10
CA LEU A 91 -8.43 2.15 -7.70
C LEU A 91 -8.52 0.92 -8.61
N ASP A 92 -7.70 0.87 -9.66
CA ASP A 92 -7.50 -0.34 -10.48
C ASP A 92 -6.49 -1.31 -9.82
N ALA A 93 -5.53 -0.78 -9.05
CA ALA A 93 -4.51 -1.56 -8.33
C ALA A 93 -3.99 -0.80 -7.12
N ASN A 94 -3.26 -1.49 -6.23
CA ASN A 94 -2.39 -0.83 -5.27
C ASN A 94 -1.00 -1.47 -5.22
N PHE A 95 -0.02 -0.68 -4.80
CA PHE A 95 1.37 -1.08 -4.68
C PHE A 95 1.96 -0.43 -3.44
N PHE A 96 1.99 -1.17 -2.30
CA PHE A 96 2.46 -0.69 -1.01
C PHE A 96 2.72 -1.81 0.01
N GLN A 97 2.28 -3.04 -0.26
CA GLN A 97 2.15 -4.14 0.69
C GLN A 97 2.85 -5.41 0.22
N HIS A 98 3.09 -6.31 1.14
CA HIS A 98 3.57 -7.66 0.89
C HIS A 98 2.45 -8.71 1.03
N THR A 99 2.69 -9.92 0.52
CA THR A 99 1.68 -10.99 0.49
C THR A 99 1.09 -11.31 1.87
N PRO A 100 1.86 -11.51 2.95
CA PRO A 100 1.27 -11.79 4.27
C PRO A 100 0.30 -10.70 4.77
N TYR A 101 0.59 -9.41 4.46
CA TYR A 101 -0.31 -8.32 4.81
C TYR A 101 -1.62 -8.38 4.03
N LEU A 102 -1.55 -8.63 2.71
CA LEU A 102 -2.73 -8.79 1.85
C LEU A 102 -3.61 -9.95 2.30
N ASP A 103 -3.01 -11.11 2.60
CA ASP A 103 -3.73 -12.31 3.03
C ASP A 103 -4.45 -12.06 4.37
N ASN A 104 -3.75 -11.42 5.33
CA ASN A 104 -4.34 -11.04 6.60
C ASN A 104 -5.48 -10.02 6.44
N TYR A 105 -5.31 -9.02 5.56
CA TYR A 105 -6.36 -8.05 5.24
C TYR A 105 -7.60 -8.74 4.67
N ASN A 106 -7.43 -9.66 3.72
CA ASN A 106 -8.52 -10.42 3.11
C ASN A 106 -9.27 -11.24 4.17
N GLU A 107 -8.54 -11.95 5.05
CA GLU A 107 -9.14 -12.75 6.11
C GLU A 107 -9.96 -11.90 7.08
N GLN A 108 -9.42 -10.76 7.51
CA GLN A 108 -10.08 -9.88 8.48
C GLN A 108 -11.30 -9.15 7.91
N ASN A 109 -11.29 -8.80 6.62
CA ASN A 109 -12.31 -7.97 6.00
C ASN A 109 -13.26 -8.75 5.07
N GLY A 110 -12.99 -10.05 4.83
CA GLY A 110 -13.80 -10.87 3.93
C GLY A 110 -13.69 -10.43 2.47
N THR A 111 -12.52 -9.91 2.09
CA THR A 111 -12.20 -9.48 0.72
C THR A 111 -11.42 -10.57 -0.03
N ASP A 112 -11.24 -10.41 -1.34
CA ASP A 112 -10.60 -11.38 -2.23
C ASP A 112 -9.59 -10.71 -3.17
N LEU A 113 -8.90 -9.68 -2.69
CA LEU A 113 -7.83 -9.02 -3.42
C LEU A 113 -6.69 -10.00 -3.69
N VAL A 114 -6.02 -9.89 -4.83
CA VAL A 114 -4.98 -10.84 -5.25
C VAL A 114 -3.70 -10.14 -5.70
N SER A 115 -2.56 -10.81 -5.54
CA SER A 115 -1.28 -10.34 -6.06
C SER A 115 -1.19 -10.61 -7.56
N ALA A 116 -0.90 -9.57 -8.35
CA ALA A 116 -0.62 -9.68 -9.78
C ALA A 116 0.87 -10.01 -10.05
N CYS A 117 1.78 -9.42 -9.30
CA CYS A 117 3.22 -9.72 -9.36
C CYS A 117 3.92 -9.28 -8.09
N LYS A 118 5.11 -9.86 -7.85
CA LYS A 118 6.08 -9.37 -6.87
C LYS A 118 7.01 -8.38 -7.56
N VAL A 119 7.41 -7.33 -6.86
CA VAL A 119 8.26 -6.28 -7.44
C VAL A 119 9.58 -6.14 -6.69
N HIS A 120 9.57 -5.84 -5.40
CA HIS A 120 10.80 -5.64 -4.64
C HIS A 120 10.64 -6.04 -3.17
N PHE A 121 11.76 -6.29 -2.53
CA PHE A 121 11.85 -6.51 -1.10
C PHE A 121 12.41 -5.27 -0.41
N GLU A 122 11.81 -4.88 0.68
CA GLU A 122 12.25 -3.82 1.59
C GLU A 122 12.63 -4.45 2.92
N PRO A 123 13.90 -4.50 3.30
CA PRO A 123 14.28 -4.99 4.62
C PRO A 123 13.64 -4.16 5.73
N MET A 124 13.03 -4.82 6.72
CA MET A 124 12.69 -4.16 7.98
C MET A 124 13.98 -3.93 8.75
N GLY A 125 14.14 -2.76 9.36
CA GLY A 125 15.31 -2.43 10.17
C GLY A 125 14.98 -2.18 11.63
N LEU A 126 15.98 -2.39 12.51
CA LEU A 126 15.98 -1.84 13.85
C LEU A 126 16.70 -0.50 13.84
N TYR A 127 16.00 0.53 14.27
CA TYR A 127 16.47 1.93 14.27
C TYR A 127 16.62 2.47 15.67
N SER A 128 17.55 3.40 15.87
CA SER A 128 17.76 4.11 17.13
C SER A 128 18.23 5.55 16.92
N GLU A 129 17.80 6.46 17.78
CA GLU A 129 18.35 7.82 17.85
C GLU A 129 19.73 7.87 18.50
N THR A 130 20.06 6.91 19.36
CA THR A 130 21.21 7.01 20.25
C THR A 130 22.15 5.81 20.23
N LEU A 131 21.63 4.62 19.91
CA LEU A 131 22.40 3.39 19.90
C LEU A 131 22.98 3.11 18.51
N THR A 132 24.12 2.47 18.46
CA THR A 132 24.78 2.05 17.22
C THR A 132 24.91 0.52 17.09
N SER A 133 24.51 -0.22 18.12
CA SER A 133 24.54 -1.68 18.16
C SER A 133 23.38 -2.22 19.00
N VAL A 134 22.83 -3.37 18.60
CA VAL A 134 21.84 -4.10 19.41
C VAL A 134 22.39 -4.56 20.75
N SER A 135 23.70 -4.73 20.89
CA SER A 135 24.39 -5.08 22.13
C SER A 135 24.35 -3.96 23.18
N ASP A 136 24.01 -2.74 22.79
CA ASP A 136 23.94 -1.58 23.68
C ASP A 136 22.54 -1.38 24.30
N VAL A 137 21.58 -2.23 23.92
CA VAL A 137 20.23 -2.20 24.46
C VAL A 137 20.24 -2.60 25.93
N ALA A 138 19.80 -1.69 26.80
CA ALA A 138 19.83 -1.88 28.24
C ALA A 138 18.62 -2.69 28.74
N GLU A 139 18.73 -3.28 29.93
CA GLU A 139 17.61 -3.92 30.61
C GLU A 139 16.46 -2.92 30.85
N GLY A 140 15.23 -3.35 30.64
CA GLY A 140 14.02 -2.54 30.78
C GLY A 140 13.81 -1.51 29.66
N SER A 141 14.57 -1.60 28.57
CA SER A 141 14.40 -0.70 27.42
C SER A 141 13.06 -0.86 26.75
N LYS A 142 12.50 0.26 26.28
CA LYS A 142 11.32 0.24 25.41
C LYS A 142 11.71 -0.05 23.95
N VAL A 143 10.94 -0.93 23.34
CA VAL A 143 11.09 -1.34 21.93
C VAL A 143 9.79 -1.03 21.19
N GLY A 144 9.87 -0.16 20.18
CA GLY A 144 8.73 0.13 19.31
C GLY A 144 8.57 -0.95 18.23
N VAL A 145 7.34 -1.44 18.07
CA VAL A 145 6.99 -2.43 17.02
C VAL A 145 5.69 -2.02 16.30
N PRO A 146 5.50 -2.42 15.02
CA PRO A 146 4.21 -2.23 14.35
C PRO A 146 3.08 -2.97 15.09
N ASN A 147 1.86 -2.45 15.03
CA ASN A 147 0.70 -3.06 15.68
C ASN A 147 -0.17 -3.90 14.74
N ASP A 148 0.15 -3.97 13.46
CA ASP A 148 -0.51 -4.92 12.57
C ASP A 148 0.12 -6.31 12.70
N PRO A 149 -0.71 -7.39 12.67
CA PRO A 149 -0.25 -8.73 13.03
C PRO A 149 0.97 -9.21 12.24
N THR A 150 1.05 -8.86 10.95
CA THR A 150 2.09 -9.39 10.07
C THR A 150 3.41 -8.66 10.21
N ASN A 151 3.41 -7.33 10.35
CA ASN A 151 4.63 -6.57 10.61
C ASN A 151 5.07 -6.68 12.07
N GLU A 152 4.16 -6.85 13.04
CA GLU A 152 4.51 -7.18 14.41
C GLU A 152 5.27 -8.49 14.49
N ALA A 153 4.72 -9.57 13.90
CA ALA A 153 5.39 -10.87 13.84
C ALA A 153 6.77 -10.77 13.19
N ARG A 154 6.88 -10.03 12.08
CA ARG A 154 8.14 -9.75 11.39
C ARG A 154 9.15 -9.04 12.28
N ALA A 155 8.72 -8.02 13.03
CA ALA A 155 9.54 -7.30 13.99
C ALA A 155 10.05 -8.21 15.11
N LEU A 156 9.17 -9.05 15.67
CA LEU A 156 9.55 -10.01 16.72
C LEU A 156 10.55 -11.06 16.21
N ASN A 157 10.37 -11.57 14.99
CA ASN A 157 11.34 -12.47 14.37
C ASN A 157 12.70 -11.78 14.13
N LEU A 158 12.72 -10.51 13.73
CA LEU A 158 13.97 -9.74 13.61
C LEU A 158 14.66 -9.58 14.97
N LEU A 159 13.92 -9.27 16.04
CA LEU A 159 14.46 -9.18 17.41
C LEU A 159 15.00 -10.53 17.91
N GLU A 160 14.34 -11.64 17.60
CA GLU A 160 14.82 -12.99 17.89
C GLU A 160 16.12 -13.30 17.13
N ALA A 161 16.19 -12.97 15.84
CA ALA A 161 17.38 -13.16 15.02
C ALA A 161 18.60 -12.38 15.57
N GLN A 162 18.34 -11.26 16.27
CA GLN A 162 19.38 -10.49 16.95
C GLN A 162 19.67 -10.99 18.37
N GLY A 163 19.00 -12.04 18.85
CA GLY A 163 19.20 -12.62 20.18
C GLY A 163 18.68 -11.76 21.34
N LEU A 164 17.81 -10.79 21.05
CA LEU A 164 17.22 -9.91 22.06
C LEU A 164 16.07 -10.59 22.81
N ILE A 165 15.35 -11.49 22.14
CA ILE A 165 14.26 -12.30 22.69
C ILE A 165 14.36 -13.72 22.13
N LYS A 166 13.53 -14.62 22.65
CA LYS A 166 13.27 -15.92 22.07
C LYS A 166 11.77 -16.17 21.98
N LEU A 167 11.32 -16.51 20.79
CA LEU A 167 9.92 -16.84 20.52
C LEU A 167 9.64 -18.33 20.78
N ARG A 168 8.37 -18.61 21.03
CA ARG A 168 7.87 -19.99 21.13
C ARG A 168 8.07 -20.70 19.79
N GLU A 169 8.49 -21.95 19.84
CA GLU A 169 8.68 -22.77 18.64
C GLU A 169 7.40 -22.79 17.79
N GLY A 170 7.54 -22.47 16.50
CA GLY A 170 6.45 -22.43 15.54
C GLY A 170 5.56 -21.18 15.56
N ALA A 171 5.91 -20.14 16.31
CA ALA A 171 5.20 -18.85 16.27
C ALA A 171 5.29 -18.20 14.87
N GLY A 172 6.49 -18.18 14.27
CA GLY A 172 6.71 -17.79 12.85
C GLY A 172 6.06 -16.48 12.46
N LEU A 173 5.37 -16.47 11.33
CA LEU A 173 4.72 -15.29 10.75
C LEU A 173 3.47 -14.80 11.52
N ASN A 174 3.06 -15.50 12.58
CA ASN A 174 1.93 -15.13 13.42
C ASN A 174 2.38 -14.83 14.87
N ALA A 175 3.67 -14.59 15.10
CA ALA A 175 4.20 -14.30 16.41
C ALA A 175 3.58 -13.01 16.98
N THR A 176 3.25 -13.05 18.26
CA THR A 176 2.77 -11.90 19.05
C THR A 176 3.66 -11.74 20.29
N PRO A 177 3.62 -10.63 21.02
CA PRO A 177 4.36 -10.49 22.27
C PRO A 177 4.04 -11.59 23.31
N LEU A 178 2.87 -12.25 23.20
CA LEU A 178 2.50 -13.40 24.06
C LEU A 178 3.29 -14.67 23.73
N ASP A 179 3.93 -14.73 22.58
CA ASP A 179 4.75 -15.85 22.14
C ASP A 179 6.22 -15.72 22.57
N ILE A 180 6.58 -14.65 23.28
CA ILE A 180 7.93 -14.45 23.79
C ILE A 180 8.16 -15.38 24.98
N GLU A 181 9.00 -16.43 24.81
CA GLU A 181 9.37 -17.37 25.89
C GLU A 181 10.52 -16.83 26.75
N GLU A 182 11.50 -16.16 26.13
CA GLU A 182 12.62 -15.57 26.86
C GLU A 182 12.77 -14.08 26.48
N ASN A 183 12.88 -13.25 27.50
CA ASN A 183 13.13 -11.82 27.40
C ASN A 183 14.20 -11.44 28.43
N PRO A 184 15.47 -11.77 28.16
CA PRO A 184 16.54 -11.67 29.16
C PRO A 184 16.84 -10.23 29.60
N LEU A 185 16.50 -9.25 28.77
CA LEU A 185 16.65 -7.82 29.08
C LEU A 185 15.38 -7.18 29.63
N ASN A 186 14.32 -7.95 29.90
CA ASN A 186 13.03 -7.41 30.36
C ASN A 186 12.54 -6.24 29.47
N LEU A 187 12.66 -6.38 28.15
CA LEU A 187 12.25 -5.35 27.18
C LEU A 187 10.75 -5.08 27.28
N GLU A 188 10.38 -3.80 27.19
CA GLU A 188 8.99 -3.35 27.15
C GLU A 188 8.57 -3.08 25.72
N PHE A 189 7.63 -3.86 25.18
CA PHE A 189 7.13 -3.69 23.82
C PHE A 189 6.04 -2.63 23.78
N VAL A 190 6.16 -1.70 22.82
CA VAL A 190 5.16 -0.65 22.55
C VAL A 190 4.71 -0.78 21.10
N GLU A 191 3.47 -1.22 20.97
CA GLU A 191 2.82 -1.43 19.67
C GLU A 191 2.22 -0.10 19.17
N LEU A 192 2.63 0.34 17.99
CA LEU A 192 2.11 1.54 17.30
C LEU A 192 1.79 1.23 15.85
N GLU A 193 0.90 2.02 15.24
CA GLU A 193 0.78 2.02 13.79
C GLU A 193 2.16 2.24 13.14
N ALA A 194 2.49 1.43 12.13
CA ALA A 194 3.82 1.46 11.50
C ALA A 194 4.25 2.87 11.07
N ALA A 195 3.32 3.67 10.54
CA ALA A 195 3.53 5.07 10.15
C ALA A 195 3.92 6.00 11.33
N GLN A 196 3.64 5.60 12.58
CA GLN A 196 3.92 6.42 13.77
C GLN A 196 5.31 6.14 14.37
N LEU A 197 5.89 4.98 14.09
CA LEU A 197 7.17 4.56 14.68
C LEU A 197 8.31 5.53 14.38
N PRO A 198 8.55 6.00 13.14
CA PRO A 198 9.64 6.94 12.87
C PRO A 198 9.52 8.25 13.65
N ARG A 199 8.29 8.76 13.82
CA ARG A 199 8.04 10.03 14.52
C ARG A 199 8.22 9.93 16.03
N ASN A 200 8.11 8.71 16.57
CA ASN A 200 8.25 8.43 18.00
C ASN A 200 9.58 7.72 18.32
N LEU A 201 10.54 7.68 17.37
CA LEU A 201 11.79 6.93 17.54
C LEU A 201 12.56 7.34 18.80
N SER A 202 12.51 8.61 19.21
CA SER A 202 13.15 9.12 20.43
C SER A 202 12.57 8.57 21.75
N GLU A 203 11.36 7.98 21.72
CA GLU A 203 10.71 7.38 22.88
C GLU A 203 11.18 5.93 23.14
N PHE A 204 11.94 5.35 22.21
CA PHE A 204 12.41 3.98 22.23
C PHE A 204 13.93 3.90 22.29
N ALA A 205 14.44 2.84 22.91
CA ALA A 205 15.85 2.50 22.74
C ALA A 205 16.13 2.04 21.31
N ILE A 206 15.23 1.20 20.77
CA ILE A 206 15.17 0.76 19.38
C ILE A 206 13.72 0.65 18.91
N ALA A 207 13.50 0.79 17.60
CA ALA A 207 12.20 0.51 16.99
C ALA A 207 12.39 -0.31 15.70
N ALA A 208 11.51 -1.29 15.48
CA ALA A 208 11.43 -2.02 14.22
C ALA A 208 10.56 -1.21 13.24
N ILE A 209 11.16 -0.76 12.13
CA ILE A 209 10.52 0.14 11.18
C ILE A 209 10.61 -0.41 9.76
N ASN A 210 9.50 -0.39 9.04
CA ASN A 210 9.42 -0.77 7.63
C ASN A 210 10.25 0.17 6.74
N GLY A 211 10.86 -0.36 5.69
CA GLY A 211 11.78 0.36 4.82
C GLY A 211 11.19 1.62 4.20
N ASN A 212 9.95 1.57 3.70
CA ASN A 212 9.27 2.73 3.13
C ASN A 212 9.07 3.88 4.14
N TYR A 213 8.69 3.58 5.39
CA TYR A 213 8.55 4.61 6.42
C TYR A 213 9.90 5.17 6.90
N ALA A 214 10.95 4.35 6.86
CA ALA A 214 12.29 4.81 7.22
C ALA A 214 12.86 5.76 6.16
N ILE A 215 12.67 5.49 4.87
CA ILE A 215 13.10 6.39 3.79
C ILE A 215 12.28 7.69 3.78
N GLU A 216 10.95 7.60 3.92
CA GLU A 216 10.07 8.77 3.99
C GLU A 216 10.43 9.70 5.17
N ALA A 217 10.82 9.13 6.30
CA ALA A 217 11.25 9.88 7.49
C ALA A 217 12.70 10.39 7.40
N GLY A 218 13.48 9.97 6.40
CA GLY A 218 14.89 10.35 6.25
C GLY A 218 15.78 9.82 7.37
N ILE A 219 15.51 8.61 7.87
CA ILE A 219 16.23 8.01 9.02
C ILE A 219 17.03 6.76 8.66
N LEU A 220 17.26 6.50 7.37
CA LEU A 220 18.01 5.31 6.93
C LEU A 220 19.41 5.23 7.55
N ASP A 221 20.02 6.38 7.87
CA ASP A 221 21.31 6.48 8.54
C ASP A 221 21.29 6.10 10.04
N LYS A 222 20.07 5.94 10.62
CA LYS A 222 19.88 5.53 12.03
C LYS A 222 19.65 4.03 12.19
N VAL A 223 19.72 3.27 11.11
CA VAL A 223 19.58 1.81 11.17
C VAL A 223 20.75 1.20 11.91
N ILE A 224 20.46 0.29 12.84
CA ILE A 224 21.49 -0.49 13.57
C ILE A 224 21.69 -1.86 12.90
N VAL A 225 20.59 -2.44 12.42
CA VAL A 225 20.60 -3.72 11.70
C VAL A 225 19.33 -3.84 10.83
N ASN A 226 19.48 -4.42 9.66
CA ASN A 226 18.39 -4.78 8.77
C ASN A 226 18.16 -6.29 8.77
N GLU A 227 16.97 -6.70 8.35
CA GLU A 227 16.73 -8.07 7.93
C GLU A 227 17.74 -8.49 6.84
N ALA A 228 18.13 -9.78 6.88
CA ALA A 228 18.98 -10.33 5.85
C ALA A 228 18.23 -10.46 4.52
N ALA A 229 18.80 -9.90 3.46
CA ALA A 229 18.22 -9.89 2.12
C ALA A 229 18.13 -11.28 1.44
N ASP A 230 18.93 -12.22 1.89
CA ASP A 230 19.02 -13.60 1.40
C ASP A 230 18.20 -14.60 2.24
N SER A 231 17.41 -14.09 3.20
CA SER A 231 16.54 -14.91 4.03
C SER A 231 15.33 -15.44 3.25
N GLU A 232 14.77 -16.59 3.67
CA GLU A 232 13.49 -17.08 3.14
C GLU A 232 12.39 -16.03 3.33
N SER A 233 12.44 -15.27 4.43
CA SER A 233 11.50 -14.18 4.71
C SER A 233 11.54 -13.06 3.67
N ALA A 234 12.68 -12.79 3.02
CA ALA A 234 12.78 -11.79 1.96
C ALA A 234 11.82 -12.08 0.79
N GLN A 235 11.60 -13.34 0.46
CA GLN A 235 10.65 -13.73 -0.59
C GLN A 235 9.18 -13.65 -0.12
N GLU A 236 8.93 -13.91 1.16
CA GLU A 236 7.60 -13.81 1.78
C GLU A 236 7.14 -12.34 1.86
N TYR A 237 8.03 -11.45 2.27
CA TYR A 237 7.75 -10.03 2.46
C TYR A 237 8.04 -9.16 1.22
N ALA A 238 8.19 -9.77 0.04
CA ALA A 238 8.28 -9.02 -1.21
C ALA A 238 7.01 -8.16 -1.42
N ASN A 239 7.21 -6.91 -1.78
CA ASN A 239 6.14 -5.97 -2.11
C ASN A 239 5.52 -6.35 -3.45
N ILE A 240 4.19 -6.31 -3.49
CA ILE A 240 3.36 -6.82 -4.58
C ILE A 240 2.49 -5.71 -5.19
N LEU A 241 2.21 -5.87 -6.48
CA LEU A 241 1.07 -5.21 -7.10
C LEU A 241 -0.18 -6.01 -6.77
N ALA A 242 -1.15 -5.42 -6.08
CA ALA A 242 -2.43 -6.06 -5.79
C ALA A 242 -3.57 -5.47 -6.62
N VAL A 243 -4.52 -6.33 -7.00
CA VAL A 243 -5.70 -6.00 -7.79
C VAL A 243 -6.94 -6.73 -7.25
N GLN A 244 -8.13 -6.36 -7.69
CA GLN A 244 -9.32 -7.18 -7.47
C GLN A 244 -9.19 -8.51 -8.21
N SER A 245 -9.71 -9.60 -7.66
CA SER A 245 -9.55 -10.95 -8.23
C SER A 245 -10.07 -11.07 -9.67
N GLY A 246 -11.13 -10.35 -10.01
CA GLY A 246 -11.70 -10.29 -11.35
C GLY A 246 -10.84 -9.53 -12.37
N GLU A 247 -9.89 -8.71 -11.92
CA GLU A 247 -9.08 -7.82 -12.77
C GLU A 247 -7.69 -8.39 -13.10
N LEU A 248 -7.33 -9.55 -12.52
CA LEU A 248 -5.99 -10.13 -12.67
C LEU A 248 -5.56 -10.34 -14.12
N GLU A 249 -6.48 -10.77 -14.99
CA GLU A 249 -6.20 -11.13 -16.38
C GLU A 249 -6.46 -9.99 -17.37
N THR A 250 -6.81 -8.80 -16.89
CA THR A 250 -7.09 -7.65 -17.77
C THR A 250 -5.83 -7.11 -18.44
N ASP A 251 -6.00 -6.47 -19.59
CA ASP A 251 -4.88 -5.86 -20.32
C ASP A 251 -4.22 -4.73 -19.51
N LYS A 252 -4.97 -3.99 -18.68
CA LYS A 252 -4.45 -2.98 -17.75
C LYS A 252 -3.51 -3.60 -16.73
N THR A 253 -3.95 -4.64 -16.03
CA THR A 253 -3.16 -5.34 -15.02
C THR A 253 -1.90 -5.93 -15.62
N LYS A 254 -2.01 -6.59 -16.78
CA LYS A 254 -0.85 -7.16 -17.48
C LYS A 254 0.16 -6.09 -17.91
N ALA A 255 -0.32 -4.97 -18.45
CA ALA A 255 0.55 -3.87 -18.85
C ALA A 255 1.29 -3.25 -17.67
N LEU A 256 0.59 -3.06 -16.54
CA LEU A 256 1.16 -2.53 -15.31
C LEU A 256 2.17 -3.49 -14.68
N ALA A 257 1.82 -4.78 -14.57
CA ALA A 257 2.73 -5.80 -14.04
C ALA A 257 4.00 -5.91 -14.90
N GLU A 258 3.88 -5.93 -16.24
CA GLU A 258 5.03 -5.96 -17.16
C GLU A 258 5.92 -4.73 -17.01
N ALA A 259 5.33 -3.53 -16.86
CA ALA A 259 6.10 -2.31 -16.64
C ALA A 259 6.86 -2.35 -15.31
N LEU A 260 6.21 -2.82 -14.22
CA LEU A 260 6.83 -2.90 -12.89
C LEU A 260 7.89 -4.02 -12.76
N THR A 261 7.84 -5.02 -13.63
CA THR A 261 8.79 -6.16 -13.62
C THR A 261 9.72 -6.16 -14.85
N SER A 262 9.89 -5.00 -15.50
CA SER A 262 10.81 -4.85 -16.63
C SER A 262 12.27 -4.77 -16.18
N ASP A 263 13.19 -5.05 -17.10
CA ASP A 263 14.64 -4.89 -16.85
C ASP A 263 15.00 -3.44 -16.54
N GLU A 264 14.33 -2.47 -17.18
CA GLU A 264 14.50 -1.05 -16.91
C GLU A 264 14.07 -0.67 -15.50
N THR A 265 12.95 -1.22 -15.00
CA THR A 265 12.50 -1.00 -13.62
C THR A 265 13.45 -1.65 -12.62
N ARG A 266 13.99 -2.83 -12.93
CA ARG A 266 15.04 -3.47 -12.14
C ARG A 266 16.28 -2.57 -12.00
N GLU A 267 16.75 -2.03 -13.13
CA GLU A 267 17.92 -1.13 -13.14
C GLU A 267 17.63 0.17 -12.37
N PHE A 268 16.41 0.71 -12.51
CA PHE A 268 15.98 1.89 -11.75
C PHE A 268 16.04 1.62 -10.24
N ILE A 269 15.43 0.53 -9.74
CA ILE A 269 15.41 0.19 -8.32
C ILE A 269 16.86 0.01 -7.81
N ASN A 270 17.70 -0.75 -8.49
CA ASN A 270 19.09 -0.97 -8.10
C ASN A 270 19.92 0.32 -8.06
N THR A 271 19.66 1.26 -8.98
CA THR A 271 20.42 2.52 -9.07
C THR A 271 19.91 3.55 -8.06
N GLN A 272 18.59 3.64 -7.89
CA GLN A 272 17.95 4.67 -7.06
C GLN A 272 18.09 4.37 -5.57
N TYR A 273 17.97 3.10 -5.20
CA TYR A 273 17.94 2.69 -3.79
C TYR A 273 19.20 1.90 -3.39
N GLU A 274 20.12 1.72 -4.33
CA GLU A 274 21.34 0.92 -4.14
C GLU A 274 20.96 -0.47 -3.55
N ASP A 275 21.64 -0.98 -2.57
CA ASP A 275 21.33 -2.29 -1.98
C ASP A 275 20.25 -2.23 -0.86
N GLN A 276 19.54 -1.09 -0.74
CA GLN A 276 18.53 -0.92 0.31
C GLN A 276 17.20 -1.58 -0.03
N PHE A 277 16.79 -1.53 -1.30
CA PHE A 277 15.63 -2.24 -1.81
C PHE A 277 16.03 -3.13 -2.96
N ILE A 278 15.47 -4.35 -3.00
CA ILE A 278 15.97 -5.43 -3.84
C ILE A 278 14.88 -5.90 -4.79
N PRO A 279 15.05 -5.76 -6.12
CA PRO A 279 14.13 -6.36 -7.09
C PRO A 279 14.08 -7.87 -6.93
N VAL A 280 12.87 -8.47 -6.96
CA VAL A 280 12.66 -9.91 -6.74
C VAL A 280 11.99 -10.64 -7.91
N PHE A 281 11.93 -10.01 -9.08
CA PHE A 281 11.38 -10.57 -10.33
C PHE A 281 12.45 -10.94 -11.34
#